data_150f4757e3d1337d2cf4aae1810d31e0
#
_entry.id   150f4757e3d1337d2cf4aae1810d31e0
#
_cell.length_a   1.000
_cell.length_b   1.000
_cell.length_c   1.000
_cell.angle_alpha   90.00
_cell.angle_beta   90.00
_cell.angle_gamma   90.00
#
_symmetry.space_group_name_H-M   'P 1'
#
loop_
_entity.id
_entity.type
_entity.pdbx_description
1 polymer ?
#
loop_
_entity_poly.entity_id
_entity_poly.type
_entity_poly.pdbx_seq_one_letter_code
_entity_poly.pdbx_strand_id
1 'polypeptide(L)'
;MAAKGAASGSLNAKNLEALGAARLAELLIQLCEGNNASKRLLRLALAEQKGPLDVARELRKRLASIARSDSLLDDHQRDELVRELERQRQAICGPIAAHDADLAADLLWEVLELSTELIERCDDRDAVLRDWFHQASAALGQVAVSARGKPQNLADQVYAAVVSNSYGQFDPIVRDLGPALGPEGLAHLRLRLETLRQQNSGSTKDKTKPIWLVRIAMLDIADALGDAEAYLAEYRDHSPEALTVPAIAAAATRPRPSAGSSP
;
A
#
# COMPACT_ATOMS: atom_id res chain seq x y z
N MET A 1 -48.78 38.24 13.24
CA MET A 1 -47.37 38.57 12.89
C MET A 1 -46.47 37.54 13.50
N ALA A 2 -46.04 36.55 12.72
CA ALA A 2 -45.14 35.52 13.18
C ALA A 2 -43.69 35.99 13.02
N ALA A 3 -42.96 36.05 14.12
CA ALA A 3 -41.56 36.40 14.13
C ALA A 3 -40.77 35.30 13.41
N LYS A 4 -40.13 35.68 12.30
CA LYS A 4 -39.20 34.87 11.51
C LYS A 4 -37.98 34.59 12.40
N GLY A 5 -37.88 33.37 12.94
CA GLY A 5 -36.74 32.94 13.74
C GLY A 5 -35.46 33.18 12.98
N ALA A 6 -34.55 33.96 13.56
CA ALA A 6 -33.22 34.17 13.06
C ALA A 6 -32.53 32.81 12.89
N ALA A 7 -32.22 32.45 11.66
CA ALA A 7 -31.40 31.25 11.38
C ALA A 7 -30.07 31.42 12.12
N SER A 8 -29.80 30.51 13.05
CA SER A 8 -28.51 30.40 13.74
C SER A 8 -27.42 30.35 12.68
N GLY A 9 -26.49 31.32 12.69
CA GLY A 9 -25.37 31.41 11.73
C GLY A 9 -24.29 30.36 11.93
N SER A 10 -24.66 29.19 12.44
CA SER A 10 -23.73 28.06 12.62
C SER A 10 -23.29 27.47 11.28
N LEU A 11 -22.01 27.19 11.17
CA LEU A 11 -21.42 26.54 9.99
C LEU A 11 -21.85 25.06 9.95
N ASN A 12 -22.85 24.77 9.11
CA ASN A 12 -23.35 23.41 8.86
C ASN A 12 -23.82 23.25 7.42
N ALA A 13 -23.97 22.00 6.93
CA ALA A 13 -24.35 21.71 5.56
C ALA A 13 -25.66 22.42 5.14
N LYS A 14 -26.70 22.36 5.96
CA LYS A 14 -28.00 22.95 5.67
C LYS A 14 -27.92 24.47 5.45
N ASN A 15 -27.14 25.19 6.25
CA ASN A 15 -26.97 26.63 6.12
C ASN A 15 -26.09 26.98 4.90
N LEU A 16 -25.12 26.12 4.58
CA LEU A 16 -24.28 26.28 3.38
C LEU A 16 -25.10 26.02 2.11
N GLU A 17 -25.91 24.97 2.07
CA GLU A 17 -26.80 24.66 0.93
C GLU A 17 -27.77 25.83 0.63
N ALA A 18 -28.22 26.55 1.66
CA ALA A 18 -29.10 27.72 1.51
C ALA A 18 -28.44 28.89 0.77
N LEU A 19 -27.10 28.93 0.66
CA LEU A 19 -26.40 29.96 -0.14
C LEU A 19 -26.55 29.75 -1.65
N GLY A 20 -26.93 28.55 -2.08
CA GLY A 20 -27.00 28.14 -3.47
C GLY A 20 -25.65 27.80 -4.11
N ALA A 21 -25.71 27.02 -5.19
CA ALA A 21 -24.51 26.44 -5.83
C ALA A 21 -23.51 27.50 -6.34
N ALA A 22 -24.00 28.58 -6.93
CA ALA A 22 -23.14 29.65 -7.47
C ALA A 22 -22.31 30.32 -6.37
N ARG A 23 -22.96 30.69 -5.26
CA ARG A 23 -22.25 31.32 -4.14
C ARG A 23 -21.30 30.38 -3.43
N LEU A 24 -21.67 29.10 -3.30
CA LEU A 24 -20.76 28.06 -2.76
C LEU A 24 -19.55 27.88 -3.64
N ALA A 25 -19.70 27.83 -4.98
CA ALA A 25 -18.56 27.70 -5.91
C ALA A 25 -17.59 28.88 -5.77
N GLU A 26 -18.09 30.13 -5.70
CA GLU A 26 -17.26 31.31 -5.47
C GLU A 26 -16.47 31.20 -4.16
N LEU A 27 -17.15 30.87 -3.05
CA LEU A 27 -16.53 30.73 -1.74
C LEU A 27 -15.45 29.59 -1.74
N LEU A 28 -15.72 28.47 -2.38
CA LEU A 28 -14.75 27.36 -2.50
C LEU A 28 -13.52 27.81 -3.29
N ILE A 29 -13.69 28.56 -4.38
CA ILE A 29 -12.56 29.10 -5.16
C ILE A 29 -11.74 30.07 -4.29
N GLN A 30 -12.39 30.97 -3.55
CA GLN A 30 -11.72 31.89 -2.63
C GLN A 30 -10.97 31.18 -1.53
N LEU A 31 -11.56 30.15 -0.91
CA LEU A 31 -10.91 29.33 0.13
C LEU A 31 -9.68 28.56 -0.40
N CYS A 32 -9.64 28.29 -1.69
CA CYS A 32 -8.51 27.65 -2.35
C CYS A 32 -7.38 28.62 -2.69
N GLU A 33 -7.59 29.94 -2.67
CA GLU A 33 -6.55 30.92 -2.94
C GLU A 33 -5.44 30.80 -1.91
N GLY A 34 -4.20 30.53 -2.37
CA GLY A 34 -3.05 30.27 -1.49
C GLY A 34 -3.00 28.87 -0.87
N ASN A 35 -4.07 28.06 -0.96
CA ASN A 35 -4.13 26.73 -0.37
C ASN A 35 -4.12 25.63 -1.44
N ASN A 36 -2.92 25.06 -1.68
CA ASN A 36 -2.75 24.01 -2.67
C ASN A 36 -3.44 22.67 -2.28
N ALA A 37 -3.58 22.37 -0.98
CA ALA A 37 -4.28 21.18 -0.52
C ALA A 37 -5.77 21.24 -0.85
N SER A 38 -6.42 22.38 -0.56
CA SER A 38 -7.83 22.61 -0.92
C SER A 38 -8.05 22.56 -2.44
N LYS A 39 -7.13 23.15 -3.24
CA LYS A 39 -7.20 23.06 -4.71
C LYS A 39 -7.16 21.62 -5.21
N ARG A 40 -6.29 20.79 -4.62
CA ARG A 40 -6.19 19.36 -4.99
C ARG A 40 -7.48 18.61 -4.64
N LEU A 41 -8.02 18.85 -3.45
CA LEU A 41 -9.27 18.22 -3.02
C LEU A 41 -10.42 18.53 -4.00
N LEU A 42 -10.59 19.81 -4.38
CA LEU A 42 -11.64 20.18 -5.33
C LEU A 42 -11.41 19.60 -6.73
N ARG A 43 -10.15 19.53 -7.21
CA ARG A 43 -9.85 18.90 -8.50
C ARG A 43 -10.18 17.40 -8.50
N LEU A 44 -9.89 16.72 -7.39
CA LEU A 44 -10.25 15.31 -7.23
C LEU A 44 -11.78 15.13 -7.27
N ALA A 45 -12.52 15.93 -6.51
CA ALA A 45 -13.99 15.89 -6.52
C ALA A 45 -14.59 16.19 -7.91
N LEU A 46 -13.99 17.10 -8.68
CA LEU A 46 -14.39 17.36 -10.06
C LEU A 46 -14.04 16.20 -11.01
N ALA A 47 -12.93 15.50 -10.75
CA ALA A 47 -12.55 14.31 -11.51
C ALA A 47 -13.51 13.14 -11.23
N GLU A 48 -13.94 12.97 -9.99
CA GLU A 48 -14.93 11.94 -9.59
C GLU A 48 -16.23 12.05 -10.38
N GLN A 49 -16.69 13.26 -10.68
CA GLN A 49 -17.87 13.47 -11.53
C GLN A 49 -17.68 13.05 -12.99
N LYS A 50 -16.42 13.01 -13.47
CA LYS A 50 -16.10 12.64 -14.85
C LYS A 50 -15.86 11.12 -14.99
N GLY A 51 -15.45 10.48 -13.90
CA GLY A 51 -15.28 9.05 -13.83
C GLY A 51 -13.89 8.59 -13.36
N PRO A 52 -13.73 7.27 -13.15
CA PRO A 52 -12.54 6.68 -12.54
C PRO A 52 -11.23 6.98 -13.27
N LEU A 53 -11.24 7.07 -14.59
CA LEU A 53 -10.03 7.38 -15.38
C LEU A 53 -9.52 8.81 -15.14
N ASP A 54 -10.42 9.77 -14.96
CA ASP A 54 -10.04 11.14 -14.63
C ASP A 54 -9.51 11.27 -13.20
N VAL A 55 -10.10 10.52 -12.26
CA VAL A 55 -9.56 10.35 -10.89
C VAL A 55 -8.15 9.79 -10.94
N ALA A 56 -7.92 8.69 -11.65
CA ALA A 56 -6.60 8.08 -11.80
C ALA A 56 -5.56 9.07 -12.36
N ARG A 57 -5.95 9.88 -13.34
CA ARG A 57 -5.07 10.91 -13.92
C ARG A 57 -4.68 11.99 -12.89
N GLU A 58 -5.61 12.46 -12.08
CA GLU A 58 -5.32 13.46 -11.03
C GLU A 58 -4.45 12.84 -9.92
N LEU A 59 -4.69 11.57 -9.54
CA LEU A 59 -3.85 10.84 -8.59
C LEU A 59 -2.40 10.74 -9.09
N ARG A 60 -2.18 10.29 -10.33
CA ARG A 60 -0.82 10.22 -10.92
C ARG A 60 -0.10 11.56 -10.93
N LYS A 61 -0.78 12.65 -11.27
CA LYS A 61 -0.20 13.99 -11.19
C LYS A 61 0.24 14.33 -9.77
N ARG A 62 -0.54 13.92 -8.77
CA ARG A 62 -0.19 14.16 -7.37
C ARG A 62 0.96 13.30 -6.91
N LEU A 63 0.97 11.99 -7.21
CA LEU A 63 2.07 11.08 -6.89
C LEU A 63 3.39 11.59 -7.51
N ALA A 64 3.37 11.98 -8.79
CA ALA A 64 4.52 12.58 -9.44
C ALA A 64 4.96 13.92 -8.81
N SER A 65 4.05 14.69 -8.21
CA SER A 65 4.41 15.89 -7.46
C SER A 65 5.06 15.56 -6.10
N ILE A 66 4.61 14.50 -5.45
CA ILE A 66 5.20 14.01 -4.19
C ILE A 66 6.61 13.48 -4.45
N ALA A 67 6.79 12.66 -5.50
CA ALA A 67 8.09 12.11 -5.89
C ALA A 67 9.13 13.18 -6.23
N ARG A 68 8.74 14.32 -6.78
CA ARG A 68 9.66 15.42 -7.13
C ARG A 68 9.99 16.36 -5.98
N SER A 69 9.43 16.16 -4.81
CA SER A 69 9.64 17.06 -3.68
C SER A 69 10.74 16.53 -2.78
N ASP A 70 11.79 17.30 -2.57
CA ASP A 70 12.92 16.97 -1.68
C ASP A 70 12.77 17.62 -0.29
N SER A 71 11.65 18.30 -0.01
CA SER A 71 11.46 19.00 1.27
C SER A 71 11.30 18.02 2.41
N LEU A 72 11.99 18.27 3.52
CA LEU A 72 11.77 17.57 4.78
C LEU A 72 10.34 17.83 5.28
N LEU A 73 9.77 16.84 5.94
CA LEU A 73 8.43 16.89 6.51
C LEU A 73 8.55 16.92 8.03
N ASP A 74 7.93 17.91 8.67
CA ASP A 74 7.68 17.85 10.11
C ASP A 74 6.50 16.90 10.42
N ASP A 75 6.26 16.62 11.70
CA ASP A 75 5.20 15.70 12.13
C ASP A 75 3.81 16.10 11.62
N HIS A 76 3.51 17.40 11.63
CA HIS A 76 2.21 17.89 11.17
C HIS A 76 2.05 17.70 9.65
N GLN A 77 3.08 18.01 8.87
CA GLN A 77 3.11 17.82 7.41
C GLN A 77 3.05 16.34 7.04
N ARG A 78 3.76 15.46 7.80
CA ARG A 78 3.69 14.01 7.65
C ARG A 78 2.26 13.51 7.86
N ASP A 79 1.62 13.91 8.94
CA ASP A 79 0.25 13.50 9.27
C ASP A 79 -0.78 14.02 8.25
N GLU A 80 -0.58 15.23 7.71
CA GLU A 80 -1.41 15.74 6.61
C GLU A 80 -1.23 14.93 5.33
N LEU A 81 0.02 14.55 5.01
CA LEU A 81 0.33 13.71 3.87
C LEU A 81 -0.30 12.32 4.02
N VAL A 82 -0.21 11.69 5.19
CA VAL A 82 -0.82 10.39 5.47
C VAL A 82 -2.35 10.47 5.29
N ARG A 83 -3.00 11.51 5.78
CA ARG A 83 -4.44 11.72 5.54
C ARG A 83 -4.77 11.93 4.06
N GLU A 84 -3.89 12.58 3.29
CA GLU A 84 -4.06 12.74 1.85
C GLU A 84 -3.90 11.40 1.13
N LEU A 85 -2.84 10.64 1.43
CA LEU A 85 -2.59 9.32 0.87
C LEU A 85 -3.72 8.32 1.20
N GLU A 86 -4.30 8.40 2.41
CA GLU A 86 -5.44 7.56 2.77
C GLU A 86 -6.67 7.84 1.92
N ARG A 87 -7.00 9.11 1.66
CA ARG A 87 -8.09 9.45 0.73
C ARG A 87 -7.82 8.93 -0.69
N GLN A 88 -6.55 8.99 -1.14
CA GLN A 88 -6.16 8.45 -2.44
C GLN A 88 -6.32 6.93 -2.48
N ARG A 89 -5.87 6.22 -1.45
CA ARG A 89 -6.03 4.76 -1.33
C ARG A 89 -7.51 4.37 -1.39
N GLN A 90 -8.39 5.08 -0.68
CA GLN A 90 -9.84 4.85 -0.71
C GLN A 90 -10.42 5.07 -2.11
N ALA A 91 -10.01 6.12 -2.82
CA ALA A 91 -10.45 6.35 -4.20
C ALA A 91 -9.96 5.27 -5.17
N ILE A 92 -8.73 4.74 -4.96
CA ILE A 92 -8.18 3.65 -5.77
C ILE A 92 -8.93 2.35 -5.49
N CYS A 93 -9.05 1.95 -4.21
CA CYS A 93 -9.67 0.67 -3.82
C CYS A 93 -11.19 0.65 -4.03
N GLY A 94 -11.85 1.80 -4.12
CA GLY A 94 -13.28 1.91 -4.36
C GLY A 94 -13.61 2.05 -5.86
N PRO A 95 -13.90 3.27 -6.34
CA PRO A 95 -14.42 3.50 -7.69
C PRO A 95 -13.45 3.07 -8.80
N ILE A 96 -12.12 3.21 -8.62
CA ILE A 96 -11.15 2.82 -9.66
C ILE A 96 -11.07 1.29 -9.73
N ALA A 97 -10.90 0.58 -8.61
CA ALA A 97 -10.81 -0.88 -8.60
C ALA A 97 -12.10 -1.55 -9.11
N ALA A 98 -13.27 -0.97 -8.81
CA ALA A 98 -14.54 -1.45 -9.32
C ALA A 98 -14.68 -1.28 -10.84
N HIS A 99 -13.99 -0.30 -11.43
CA HIS A 99 -13.97 -0.05 -12.87
C HIS A 99 -12.89 -0.87 -13.57
N ASP A 100 -11.67 -0.87 -13.03
CA ASP A 100 -10.49 -1.50 -13.61
C ASP A 100 -9.49 -1.87 -12.49
N ALA A 101 -9.43 -3.16 -12.16
CA ALA A 101 -8.56 -3.69 -11.12
C ALA A 101 -7.06 -3.61 -11.51
N ASP A 102 -6.72 -3.73 -12.79
CA ASP A 102 -5.34 -3.59 -13.27
C ASP A 102 -4.86 -2.15 -13.05
N LEU A 103 -5.67 -1.15 -13.45
CA LEU A 103 -5.35 0.26 -13.21
C LEU A 103 -5.22 0.59 -11.71
N ALA A 104 -6.07 0.00 -10.88
CA ALA A 104 -6.02 0.21 -9.42
C ALA A 104 -4.76 -0.42 -8.81
N ALA A 105 -4.37 -1.62 -9.25
CA ALA A 105 -3.15 -2.28 -8.83
C ALA A 105 -1.91 -1.46 -9.22
N ASP A 106 -1.85 -0.96 -10.46
CA ASP A 106 -0.77 -0.10 -10.94
C ASP A 106 -0.62 1.17 -10.06
N LEU A 107 -1.75 1.83 -9.76
CA LEU A 107 -1.75 3.03 -8.92
C LEU A 107 -1.29 2.75 -7.48
N LEU A 108 -1.69 1.61 -6.90
CA LEU A 108 -1.21 1.21 -5.57
C LEU A 108 0.28 0.90 -5.58
N TRP A 109 0.82 0.30 -6.65
CA TRP A 109 2.26 0.15 -6.83
C TRP A 109 2.97 1.50 -6.92
N GLU A 110 2.49 2.42 -7.74
CA GLU A 110 3.03 3.79 -7.83
C GLU A 110 3.07 4.49 -6.46
N VAL A 111 2.06 4.25 -5.61
CA VAL A 111 2.05 4.75 -4.21
C VAL A 111 3.11 4.08 -3.36
N LEU A 112 3.24 2.75 -3.43
CA LEU A 112 4.21 1.98 -2.64
C LEU A 112 5.66 2.33 -3.02
N GLU A 113 5.94 2.63 -4.27
CA GLU A 113 7.25 3.06 -4.76
C GLU A 113 7.74 4.36 -4.09
N LEU A 114 6.84 5.21 -3.62
CA LEU A 114 7.20 6.44 -2.89
C LEU A 114 7.69 6.19 -1.45
N SER A 115 7.55 4.97 -0.93
CA SER A 115 7.72 4.67 0.50
C SER A 115 9.11 5.03 1.04
N THR A 116 10.16 4.61 0.34
CA THR A 116 11.55 4.86 0.76
C THR A 116 11.83 6.36 0.85
N GLU A 117 11.53 7.11 -0.21
CA GLU A 117 11.77 8.56 -0.26
C GLU A 117 10.96 9.32 0.79
N LEU A 118 9.71 8.92 1.03
CA LEU A 118 8.86 9.57 2.04
C LEU A 118 9.35 9.30 3.46
N ILE A 119 9.78 8.09 3.77
CA ILE A 119 10.34 7.75 5.09
C ILE A 119 11.66 8.51 5.32
N GLU A 120 12.50 8.65 4.30
CA GLU A 120 13.76 9.41 4.39
C GLU A 120 13.57 10.91 4.59
N ARG A 121 12.41 11.44 4.22
CA ARG A 121 12.08 12.87 4.34
C ARG A 121 11.47 13.27 5.67
N CYS A 122 11.19 12.33 6.56
CA CYS A 122 10.62 12.60 7.87
C CYS A 122 11.24 11.73 8.96
N ASP A 123 11.02 12.11 10.22
CA ASP A 123 11.31 11.27 11.37
C ASP A 123 10.13 10.33 11.63
N ASP A 124 10.20 9.10 11.09
CA ASP A 124 9.14 8.08 11.23
C ASP A 124 9.43 7.08 12.38
N ARG A 125 10.03 7.57 13.51
CA ARG A 125 10.33 6.72 14.68
C ARG A 125 9.08 6.10 15.31
N ASP A 126 7.94 6.74 15.21
CA ASP A 126 6.63 6.25 15.61
C ASP A 126 5.94 5.36 14.57
N ALA A 127 6.62 5.12 13.45
CA ALA A 127 6.20 4.21 12.38
C ALA A 127 4.87 4.57 11.68
N VAL A 128 4.42 5.80 11.73
CA VAL A 128 3.14 6.23 11.14
C VAL A 128 3.09 5.99 9.63
N LEU A 129 4.15 6.40 8.91
CA LEU A 129 4.27 6.16 7.46
C LEU A 129 4.44 4.68 7.15
N ARG A 130 5.33 3.98 7.86
CA ARG A 130 5.56 2.56 7.65
C ARG A 130 4.27 1.76 7.81
N ASP A 131 3.52 2.00 8.89
CA ASP A 131 2.26 1.30 9.15
C ASP A 131 1.19 1.63 8.11
N TRP A 132 1.18 2.86 7.60
CA TRP A 132 0.32 3.22 6.48
C TRP A 132 0.70 2.47 5.19
N PHE A 133 2.00 2.32 4.88
CA PHE A 133 2.47 1.54 3.72
C PHE A 133 2.14 0.06 3.85
N HIS A 134 2.15 -0.51 5.08
CA HIS A 134 1.64 -1.87 5.30
C HIS A 134 0.15 -1.99 4.96
N GLN A 135 -0.66 -0.99 5.32
CA GLN A 135 -2.08 -0.97 4.93
C GLN A 135 -2.27 -0.82 3.41
N ALA A 136 -1.41 -0.04 2.74
CA ALA A 136 -1.42 0.08 1.28
C ALA A 136 -1.01 -1.23 0.60
N SER A 137 -0.03 -1.96 1.14
CA SER A 137 0.34 -3.31 0.69
C SER A 137 -0.83 -4.30 0.80
N ALA A 138 -1.50 -4.34 1.94
CA ALA A 138 -2.68 -5.19 2.13
C ALA A 138 -3.80 -4.85 1.14
N ALA A 139 -4.02 -3.55 0.88
CA ALA A 139 -5.00 -3.10 -0.12
C ALA A 139 -4.62 -3.52 -1.54
N LEU A 140 -3.35 -3.42 -1.90
CA LEU A 140 -2.83 -3.92 -3.17
C LEU A 140 -3.08 -5.42 -3.31
N GLY A 141 -2.82 -6.22 -2.27
CA GLY A 141 -3.09 -7.66 -2.26
C GLY A 141 -4.56 -7.99 -2.56
N GLN A 142 -5.49 -7.25 -1.96
CA GLN A 142 -6.92 -7.42 -2.21
C GLN A 142 -7.32 -7.09 -3.66
N VAL A 143 -6.80 -6.00 -4.20
CA VAL A 143 -7.09 -5.57 -5.58
C VAL A 143 -6.44 -6.50 -6.60
N ALA A 144 -5.20 -6.91 -6.37
CA ALA A 144 -4.41 -7.72 -7.29
C ALA A 144 -5.02 -9.12 -7.57
N VAL A 145 -5.83 -9.67 -6.65
CA VAL A 145 -6.57 -10.92 -6.88
C VAL A 145 -7.53 -10.82 -8.08
N SER A 146 -8.06 -9.62 -8.35
CA SER A 146 -8.97 -9.36 -9.47
C SER A 146 -8.25 -8.81 -10.72
N ALA A 147 -6.98 -8.49 -10.62
CA ALA A 147 -6.17 -8.01 -11.75
C ALA A 147 -5.81 -9.17 -12.70
N ARG A 148 -5.61 -8.84 -13.98
CA ARG A 148 -5.34 -9.82 -15.05
C ARG A 148 -3.84 -9.96 -15.37
N GLY A 149 -2.99 -9.31 -14.58
CA GLY A 149 -1.56 -9.37 -14.75
C GLY A 149 -1.00 -10.78 -14.64
N LYS A 150 0.15 -11.04 -15.29
CA LYS A 150 0.82 -12.33 -15.17
C LYS A 150 1.42 -12.49 -13.78
N PRO A 151 1.25 -13.65 -13.10
CA PRO A 151 1.83 -13.90 -11.78
C PRO A 151 3.34 -13.68 -11.72
N GLN A 152 4.07 -13.95 -12.80
CA GLN A 152 5.51 -13.74 -12.87
C GLN A 152 5.88 -12.24 -12.83
N ASN A 153 5.12 -11.39 -13.53
CA ASN A 153 5.36 -9.94 -13.52
C ASN A 153 5.12 -9.38 -12.10
N LEU A 154 4.04 -9.83 -11.46
CA LEU A 154 3.76 -9.48 -10.06
C LEU A 154 4.87 -9.96 -9.13
N ALA A 155 5.38 -11.19 -9.33
CA ALA A 155 6.48 -11.72 -8.55
C ALA A 155 7.78 -10.93 -8.74
N ASP A 156 8.04 -10.40 -9.95
CA ASP A 156 9.18 -9.53 -10.22
C ASP A 156 9.08 -8.19 -9.48
N GLN A 157 7.88 -7.61 -9.42
CA GLN A 157 7.62 -6.40 -8.64
C GLN A 157 7.80 -6.65 -7.13
N VAL A 158 7.23 -7.75 -6.61
CA VAL A 158 7.40 -8.15 -5.21
C VAL A 158 8.87 -8.41 -4.87
N TYR A 159 9.62 -9.07 -5.75
CA TYR A 159 11.06 -9.25 -5.58
C TYR A 159 11.79 -7.91 -5.46
N ALA A 160 11.48 -6.95 -6.33
CA ALA A 160 12.09 -5.63 -6.27
C ALA A 160 11.77 -4.92 -4.95
N ALA A 161 10.51 -4.98 -4.48
CA ALA A 161 10.10 -4.43 -3.20
C ALA A 161 10.85 -5.08 -2.02
N VAL A 162 10.94 -6.42 -1.96
CA VAL A 162 11.70 -7.13 -0.91
C VAL A 162 13.17 -6.69 -0.90
N VAL A 163 13.78 -6.56 -2.07
CA VAL A 163 15.19 -6.17 -2.17
C VAL A 163 15.45 -4.71 -1.79
N SER A 164 14.47 -3.82 -1.99
CA SER A 164 14.55 -2.39 -1.64
C SER A 164 14.04 -2.06 -0.24
N ASN A 165 13.64 -3.06 0.55
CA ASN A 165 13.03 -2.90 1.86
C ASN A 165 14.04 -2.45 2.94
N SER A 166 14.39 -1.17 2.94
CA SER A 166 15.41 -0.61 3.85
C SER A 166 14.85 -0.24 5.23
N TYR A 167 13.55 0.04 5.32
CA TYR A 167 12.89 0.57 6.53
C TYR A 167 11.78 -0.35 7.06
N GLY A 168 11.63 -1.56 6.51
CA GLY A 168 10.54 -2.49 6.86
C GLY A 168 9.20 -2.13 6.23
N GLN A 169 9.17 -1.17 5.30
CA GLN A 169 7.95 -0.71 4.62
C GLN A 169 7.29 -1.77 3.75
N PHE A 170 8.04 -2.80 3.35
CA PHE A 170 7.56 -3.93 2.55
C PHE A 170 7.55 -5.27 3.32
N ASP A 171 7.68 -5.25 4.65
CA ASP A 171 7.69 -6.49 5.43
C ASP A 171 6.50 -7.42 5.16
N PRO A 172 5.25 -6.94 5.03
CA PRO A 172 4.10 -7.80 4.77
C PRO A 172 3.88 -8.15 3.29
N ILE A 173 4.67 -7.63 2.35
CA ILE A 173 4.34 -7.61 0.91
C ILE A 173 4.14 -9.02 0.33
N VAL A 174 4.94 -9.99 0.72
CA VAL A 174 4.83 -11.37 0.22
C VAL A 174 3.57 -12.04 0.74
N ARG A 175 3.28 -11.88 2.02
CA ARG A 175 2.07 -12.41 2.66
C ARG A 175 0.80 -11.78 2.05
N ASP A 176 0.81 -10.46 1.87
CA ASP A 176 -0.36 -9.71 1.39
C ASP A 176 -0.66 -10.05 -0.07
N LEU A 177 0.36 -10.22 -0.91
CA LEU A 177 0.20 -10.54 -2.32
C LEU A 177 0.20 -12.05 -2.62
N GLY A 178 0.46 -12.89 -1.63
CA GLY A 178 0.46 -14.36 -1.81
C GLY A 178 -0.76 -14.91 -2.54
N PRO A 179 -2.00 -14.49 -2.20
CA PRO A 179 -3.21 -14.93 -2.93
C PRO A 179 -3.22 -14.55 -4.42
N ALA A 180 -2.72 -13.36 -4.77
CA ALA A 180 -2.65 -12.89 -6.16
C ALA A 180 -1.48 -13.52 -6.94
N LEU A 181 -0.37 -13.78 -6.28
CA LEU A 181 0.77 -14.50 -6.86
C LEU A 181 0.41 -15.93 -7.22
N GLY A 182 -0.40 -16.57 -6.39
CA GLY A 182 -0.72 -17.99 -6.54
C GLY A 182 0.54 -18.89 -6.53
N PRO A 183 0.39 -20.20 -6.73
CA PRO A 183 1.52 -21.13 -6.69
C PRO A 183 2.62 -20.82 -7.72
N GLU A 184 2.23 -20.36 -8.91
CA GLU A 184 3.16 -20.05 -10.01
C GLU A 184 4.00 -18.80 -9.74
N GLY A 185 3.39 -17.71 -9.28
CA GLY A 185 4.10 -16.49 -8.90
C GLY A 185 4.98 -16.69 -7.67
N LEU A 186 4.51 -17.43 -6.67
CA LEU A 186 5.30 -17.76 -5.48
C LEU A 186 6.51 -18.63 -5.82
N ALA A 187 6.37 -19.60 -6.73
CA ALA A 187 7.51 -20.41 -7.20
C ALA A 187 8.54 -19.57 -7.95
N HIS A 188 8.07 -18.63 -8.81
CA HIS A 188 8.95 -17.71 -9.52
C HIS A 188 9.70 -16.78 -8.54
N LEU A 189 9.00 -16.20 -7.58
CA LEU A 189 9.59 -15.35 -6.53
C LEU A 189 10.65 -16.11 -5.72
N ARG A 190 10.32 -17.36 -5.29
CA ARG A 190 11.24 -18.24 -4.57
C ARG A 190 12.54 -18.45 -5.33
N LEU A 191 12.45 -18.80 -6.62
CA LEU A 191 13.63 -19.04 -7.46
C LEU A 191 14.54 -17.80 -7.54
N ARG A 192 13.96 -16.60 -7.67
CA ARG A 192 14.72 -15.35 -7.69
C ARG A 192 15.43 -15.06 -6.36
N LEU A 193 14.75 -15.29 -5.24
CA LEU A 193 15.31 -15.11 -3.91
C LEU A 193 16.41 -16.12 -3.60
N GLU A 194 16.26 -17.38 -4.02
CA GLU A 194 17.31 -18.41 -3.92
C GLU A 194 18.54 -18.03 -4.74
N THR A 195 18.34 -17.53 -5.97
CA THR A 195 19.44 -17.04 -6.82
C THR A 195 20.20 -15.90 -6.13
N LEU A 196 19.47 -14.92 -5.53
CA LEU A 196 20.07 -13.82 -4.78
C LEU A 196 20.87 -14.33 -3.58
N ARG A 197 20.33 -15.32 -2.85
CA ARG A 197 21.00 -15.96 -1.69
C ARG A 197 22.32 -16.61 -2.11
N GLN A 198 22.32 -17.35 -3.22
CA GLN A 198 23.54 -18.01 -3.74
C GLN A 198 24.59 -16.99 -4.18
N GLN A 199 24.21 -15.92 -4.85
CA GLN A 199 25.12 -14.83 -5.26
C GLN A 199 25.78 -14.16 -4.05
N ASN A 200 25.03 -13.91 -2.99
CA ASN A 200 25.54 -13.30 -1.76
C ASN A 200 26.45 -14.24 -0.94
N SER A 201 26.30 -15.56 -1.07
CA SER A 201 27.13 -16.54 -0.37
C SER A 201 28.54 -16.69 -0.98
N GLY A 202 28.72 -16.32 -2.25
CA GLY A 202 30.00 -16.41 -2.99
C GLY A 202 30.88 -15.16 -2.90
N SER A 203 30.40 -14.03 -2.40
CA SER A 203 31.11 -12.76 -2.39
C SER A 203 31.42 -12.27 -0.99
N THR A 204 32.69 -12.21 -0.62
CA THR A 204 33.17 -11.64 0.65
C THR A 204 33.16 -10.10 0.67
N LYS A 205 32.91 -9.45 -0.46
CA LYS A 205 33.04 -7.99 -0.61
C LYS A 205 31.75 -7.22 -0.77
N ASP A 206 30.64 -7.87 -1.12
CA ASP A 206 29.37 -7.17 -1.39
C ASP A 206 28.23 -7.75 -0.50
N LYS A 207 28.39 -7.60 0.82
CA LYS A 207 27.34 -7.94 1.81
C LYS A 207 26.27 -6.84 1.92
N THR A 208 25.98 -6.15 0.83
CA THR A 208 25.14 -4.95 0.83
C THR A 208 23.63 -5.23 0.93
N LYS A 209 23.20 -6.49 0.77
CA LYS A 209 21.76 -6.81 0.91
C LYS A 209 21.55 -7.75 2.10
N PRO A 210 20.69 -7.37 3.06
CA PRO A 210 20.51 -8.14 4.28
C PRO A 210 19.90 -9.51 3.97
N ILE A 211 20.65 -10.57 4.27
CA ILE A 211 20.22 -11.97 4.14
C ILE A 211 18.91 -12.25 4.91
N TRP A 212 18.66 -11.50 5.98
CA TRP A 212 17.44 -11.63 6.78
C TRP A 212 16.16 -11.27 6.00
N LEU A 213 16.20 -10.30 5.05
CA LEU A 213 15.05 -9.95 4.20
C LEU A 213 14.64 -11.12 3.31
N VAL A 214 15.62 -11.76 2.69
CA VAL A 214 15.37 -12.96 1.87
C VAL A 214 14.74 -14.06 2.72
N ARG A 215 15.23 -14.24 3.94
CA ARG A 215 14.69 -15.25 4.87
C ARG A 215 13.24 -14.99 5.25
N ILE A 216 12.87 -13.74 5.61
CA ILE A 216 11.48 -13.40 5.93
C ILE A 216 10.58 -13.70 4.73
N ALA A 217 10.98 -13.25 3.53
CA ALA A 217 10.24 -13.54 2.32
C ALA A 217 10.08 -15.04 2.03
N MET A 218 11.12 -15.85 2.30
CA MET A 218 11.06 -17.30 2.14
C MET A 218 10.13 -17.97 3.14
N LEU A 219 10.07 -17.48 4.38
CA LEU A 219 9.11 -17.95 5.40
C LEU A 219 7.66 -17.62 4.95
N ASP A 220 7.41 -16.41 4.46
CA ASP A 220 6.09 -16.02 3.99
C ASP A 220 5.66 -16.84 2.74
N ILE A 221 6.59 -17.13 1.82
CA ILE A 221 6.33 -18.03 0.68
C ILE A 221 5.97 -19.44 1.15
N ALA A 222 6.73 -20.00 2.09
CA ALA A 222 6.48 -21.32 2.63
C ALA A 222 5.12 -21.40 3.34
N ASP A 223 4.77 -20.37 4.13
CA ASP A 223 3.45 -20.26 4.78
C ASP A 223 2.32 -20.17 3.74
N ALA A 224 2.46 -19.32 2.72
CA ALA A 224 1.47 -19.16 1.65
C ALA A 224 1.23 -20.44 0.83
N LEU A 225 2.29 -21.26 0.66
CA LEU A 225 2.20 -22.57 -0.03
C LEU A 225 1.76 -23.70 0.90
N GLY A 226 1.70 -23.47 2.22
CA GLY A 226 1.46 -24.52 3.22
C GLY A 226 2.61 -25.53 3.33
N ASP A 227 3.81 -25.15 2.93
CA ASP A 227 5.04 -25.97 2.97
C ASP A 227 5.71 -25.88 4.34
N ALA A 228 5.23 -26.70 5.28
CA ALA A 228 5.74 -26.72 6.65
C ALA A 228 7.22 -27.14 6.73
N GLU A 229 7.68 -28.00 5.81
CA GLU A 229 9.09 -28.45 5.79
C GLU A 229 10.02 -27.32 5.37
N ALA A 230 9.68 -26.59 4.30
CA ALA A 230 10.44 -25.42 3.88
C ALA A 230 10.44 -24.34 4.95
N TYR A 231 9.29 -24.09 5.61
CA TYR A 231 9.19 -23.15 6.71
C TYR A 231 10.12 -23.49 7.86
N LEU A 232 10.12 -24.77 8.30
CA LEU A 232 10.98 -25.25 9.37
C LEU A 232 12.47 -25.25 8.98
N ALA A 233 12.81 -25.51 7.72
CA ALA A 233 14.17 -25.45 7.23
C ALA A 233 14.75 -24.02 7.38
N GLU A 234 13.99 -22.99 7.00
CA GLU A 234 14.41 -21.58 7.17
C GLU A 234 14.60 -21.20 8.66
N TYR A 235 13.85 -21.82 9.57
CA TYR A 235 14.04 -21.62 11.01
C TYR A 235 15.29 -22.32 11.56
N ARG A 236 15.57 -23.56 11.14
CA ARG A 236 16.69 -24.37 11.66
C ARG A 236 18.05 -23.78 11.33
N ASP A 237 18.20 -23.22 10.15
CA ASP A 237 19.49 -22.67 9.68
C ASP A 237 20.01 -21.49 10.52
N HIS A 238 19.16 -20.87 11.37
CA HIS A 238 19.53 -19.64 12.06
C HIS A 238 19.29 -19.63 13.58
N SER A 239 18.58 -20.58 14.14
CA SER A 239 18.37 -20.68 15.59
C SER A 239 17.91 -22.08 15.98
N PRO A 240 18.83 -23.01 16.20
CA PRO A 240 18.47 -24.36 16.68
C PRO A 240 17.69 -24.34 18.00
N GLU A 241 17.87 -23.27 18.79
CA GLU A 241 17.25 -23.08 20.12
C GLU A 241 15.88 -22.39 20.07
N ALA A 242 15.50 -21.73 18.95
CA ALA A 242 14.25 -20.97 18.81
C ALA A 242 13.04 -21.82 18.41
N LEU A 243 13.20 -23.13 18.23
CA LEU A 243 12.11 -24.08 18.02
C LEU A 243 11.38 -24.36 19.34
N THR A 244 10.74 -23.34 19.88
CA THR A 244 9.81 -23.54 20.99
C THR A 244 8.53 -24.19 20.47
N VAL A 245 8.05 -25.20 21.23
CA VAL A 245 6.81 -25.95 20.96
C VAL A 245 5.60 -25.12 20.50
N PRO A 246 5.41 -23.84 20.92
CA PRO A 246 4.32 -22.99 20.43
C PRO A 246 4.40 -22.63 18.94
N ALA A 247 5.57 -22.45 18.36
CA ALA A 247 5.71 -22.11 16.93
C ALA A 247 5.36 -23.30 16.02
N ILE A 248 5.75 -24.51 16.46
CA ILE A 248 5.42 -25.76 15.76
C ILE A 248 3.91 -26.05 15.84
N ALA A 249 3.29 -25.81 17.02
CA ALA A 249 1.86 -25.99 17.20
C ALA A 249 1.03 -24.99 16.39
N ALA A 250 1.46 -23.74 16.27
CA ALA A 250 0.79 -22.72 15.46
C ALA A 250 0.84 -23.02 13.95
N ALA A 251 1.96 -23.57 13.44
CA ALA A 251 2.08 -24.01 12.05
C ALA A 251 1.22 -25.26 11.74
N ALA A 252 1.09 -26.16 12.71
CA ALA A 252 0.31 -27.40 12.56
C ALA A 252 -1.22 -27.22 12.72
N THR A 253 -1.67 -26.13 13.35
CA THR A 253 -3.10 -25.86 13.63
C THR A 253 -3.77 -24.91 12.68
N ARG A 254 -3.05 -24.31 11.70
CA ARG A 254 -3.70 -23.52 10.66
C ARG A 254 -4.56 -24.39 9.76
N PRO A 255 -5.86 -24.10 9.61
CA PRO A 255 -6.71 -24.86 8.72
C PRO A 255 -6.19 -24.73 7.28
N ARG A 256 -6.02 -25.86 6.61
CA ARG A 256 -5.76 -25.88 5.15
C ARG A 256 -6.86 -25.07 4.46
N PRO A 257 -6.52 -24.17 3.51
CA PRO A 257 -7.53 -23.57 2.66
C PRO A 257 -8.30 -24.72 2.00
N SER A 258 -9.61 -24.75 2.24
CA SER A 258 -10.50 -25.74 1.62
C SER A 258 -10.36 -25.60 0.12
N ALA A 259 -9.87 -26.65 -0.55
CA ALA A 259 -9.98 -26.78 -1.99
C ALA A 259 -11.46 -26.64 -2.35
N GLY A 260 -11.82 -25.53 -2.97
CA GLY A 260 -13.18 -25.25 -3.39
C GLY A 260 -13.67 -26.36 -4.29
N SER A 261 -14.65 -27.11 -3.81
CA SER A 261 -15.47 -27.98 -4.63
C SER A 261 -16.24 -27.08 -5.59
N SER A 262 -15.83 -27.08 -6.84
CA SER A 262 -16.65 -26.57 -7.93
C SER A 262 -17.83 -27.52 -8.12
N PRO A 263 -19.09 -27.02 -8.31
CA PRO A 263 -20.18 -27.79 -8.86
C PRO A 263 -20.04 -27.95 -10.37
#